data_ac093c2510e6867fabdedd853df3878b
#
_entry.id   ac093c2510e6867fabdedd853df3878b
#
_cell.length_a   1.000
_cell.length_b   1.000
_cell.length_c   1.000
_cell.angle_alpha   90.00
_cell.angle_beta   90.00
_cell.angle_gamma   90.00
#
_symmetry.space_group_name_H-M   'P 1'
#
loop_
_entity.id
_entity.type
_entity.pdbx_description
1 polymer ?
#
loop_
_entity_poly.entity_id
_entity_poly.type
_entity_poly.pdbx_seq_one_letter_code
_entity_poly.pdbx_strand_id
1 'polypeptide(L)'
;MAKKLREQGAEVLELPAIGVKPVEDRTNLSRVFEKLDTYQWIAFTSPSGVRIFFELLMEAGKDIRALGQIKIAAIGRGTEKALKKHNLYPDLMPEVFDGASLGEKMAKECEPGAKILLARAAIGNKEVIEELEKREDLIVDDVAIYDTFYENQDLIDEKGQFERGKIDCAVFTSASTVKGFVAATEGLDYTKVFAACIGKQTQEEALRYGMKTAVAKEASIDSLVELVIKLKGQISGSY
;
A
#
# COMPACT_ATOMS: atom_id res chain seq x y z
N MET A 1 -3.72 -9.44 10.45
CA MET A 1 -4.54 -10.38 9.66
C MET A 1 -4.23 -11.82 10.04
N ALA A 2 -3.04 -12.34 9.78
CA ALA A 2 -2.67 -13.74 10.07
C ALA A 2 -3.02 -14.20 11.49
N LYS A 3 -2.66 -13.40 12.51
CA LYS A 3 -3.03 -13.69 13.92
C LYS A 3 -4.54 -13.88 14.10
N LYS A 4 -5.37 -12.98 13.54
CA LYS A 4 -6.84 -13.07 13.65
C LYS A 4 -7.41 -14.31 12.96
N LEU A 5 -6.84 -14.71 11.81
CA LEU A 5 -7.24 -15.93 11.12
C LEU A 5 -6.87 -17.19 11.91
N ARG A 6 -5.65 -17.23 12.50
CA ARG A 6 -5.23 -18.34 13.38
C ARG A 6 -6.09 -18.47 14.63
N GLU A 7 -6.51 -17.35 15.22
CA GLU A 7 -7.44 -17.32 16.37
C GLU A 7 -8.81 -17.90 16.00
N GLN A 8 -9.19 -17.92 14.72
CA GLN A 8 -10.40 -18.56 14.19
C GLN A 8 -10.16 -20.00 13.67
N GLY A 9 -9.00 -20.57 13.97
CA GLY A 9 -8.65 -21.96 13.65
C GLY A 9 -8.19 -22.17 12.20
N ALA A 10 -7.77 -21.12 11.49
CA ALA A 10 -7.16 -21.27 10.18
C ALA A 10 -5.68 -21.61 10.30
N GLU A 11 -5.20 -22.56 9.49
CA GLU A 11 -3.78 -22.69 9.19
C GLU A 11 -3.38 -21.58 8.20
N VAL A 12 -2.39 -20.77 8.54
CA VAL A 12 -2.03 -19.58 7.74
C VAL A 12 -0.60 -19.68 7.31
N LEU A 13 -0.40 -19.79 5.99
CA LEU A 13 0.88 -19.58 5.33
C LEU A 13 1.02 -18.09 5.01
N GLU A 14 2.13 -17.50 5.42
CA GLU A 14 2.43 -16.10 5.11
C GLU A 14 3.48 -16.07 4.00
N LEU A 15 3.05 -15.65 2.80
CA LEU A 15 3.94 -15.43 1.66
C LEU A 15 4.36 -13.96 1.66
N PRO A 16 5.62 -13.62 1.98
CA PRO A 16 6.15 -12.28 1.84
C PRO A 16 6.39 -11.96 0.35
N ALA A 17 5.29 -11.80 -0.39
CA ALA A 17 5.32 -11.64 -1.84
C ALA A 17 5.83 -10.26 -2.29
N ILE A 18 5.93 -9.29 -1.38
CA ILE A 18 6.31 -7.92 -1.70
C ILE A 18 7.27 -7.40 -0.66
N GLY A 19 8.46 -7.06 -1.10
CA GLY A 19 9.43 -6.25 -0.37
C GLY A 19 9.38 -4.79 -0.83
N VAL A 20 9.81 -3.89 0.04
CA VAL A 20 10.05 -2.48 -0.30
C VAL A 20 11.45 -2.09 0.14
N LYS A 21 12.21 -1.48 -0.74
CA LYS A 21 13.55 -0.96 -0.47
C LYS A 21 13.65 0.50 -0.88
N PRO A 22 14.43 1.33 -0.18
CA PRO A 22 14.74 2.67 -0.65
C PRO A 22 15.28 2.65 -2.08
N VAL A 23 14.96 3.70 -2.86
CA VAL A 23 15.56 3.86 -4.20
C VAL A 23 17.09 3.93 -4.11
N GLU A 24 17.76 3.42 -5.13
CA GLU A 24 19.23 3.44 -5.18
C GLU A 24 19.76 4.85 -5.50
N ASP A 25 19.17 5.52 -6.50
CA ASP A 25 19.49 6.92 -6.81
C ASP A 25 18.75 7.86 -5.86
N ARG A 26 19.50 8.48 -4.95
CA ARG A 26 18.99 9.40 -3.94
C ARG A 26 19.28 10.88 -4.25
N THR A 27 19.77 11.18 -5.45
CA THR A 27 20.19 12.54 -5.83
C THR A 27 19.06 13.55 -5.68
N ASN A 28 17.87 13.21 -6.16
CA ASN A 28 16.69 14.07 -6.03
C ASN A 28 16.23 14.21 -4.58
N LEU A 29 16.26 13.11 -3.83
CA LEU A 29 15.86 13.11 -2.42
C LEU A 29 16.81 13.94 -1.55
N SER A 30 18.13 13.89 -1.80
CA SER A 30 19.10 14.73 -1.09
C SER A 30 18.81 16.21 -1.30
N ARG A 31 18.50 16.62 -2.53
CA ARG A 31 18.08 18.00 -2.85
C ARG A 31 16.79 18.41 -2.16
N VAL A 32 15.84 17.49 -2.06
CA VAL A 32 14.58 17.71 -1.33
C VAL A 32 14.86 17.94 0.15
N PHE A 33 15.69 17.11 0.78
CA PHE A 33 16.02 17.26 2.18
C PHE A 33 16.81 18.52 2.51
N GLU A 34 17.65 19.00 1.58
CA GLU A 34 18.34 20.30 1.72
C GLU A 34 17.36 21.48 1.75
N LYS A 35 16.25 21.39 1.03
CA LYS A 35 15.24 22.44 0.85
C LYS A 35 13.90 22.10 1.51
N LEU A 36 13.91 21.25 2.54
CA LEU A 36 12.68 20.74 3.14
C LEU A 36 11.79 21.84 3.71
N ASP A 37 12.40 22.89 4.24
CA ASP A 37 11.74 24.09 4.78
C ASP A 37 11.00 24.93 3.72
N THR A 38 11.22 24.68 2.44
CA THR A 38 10.49 25.36 1.35
C THR A 38 9.13 24.75 1.06
N TYR A 39 8.84 23.55 1.59
CA TYR A 39 7.56 22.89 1.36
C TYR A 39 6.51 23.32 2.40
N GLN A 40 5.28 23.51 1.94
CA GLN A 40 4.12 23.74 2.79
C GLN A 40 3.41 22.44 3.14
N TRP A 41 3.53 21.42 2.27
CA TRP A 41 2.90 20.13 2.47
C TRP A 41 3.82 18.96 2.13
N ILE A 42 3.66 17.86 2.87
CA ILE A 42 4.16 16.54 2.50
C ILE A 42 2.96 15.59 2.44
N ALA A 43 2.81 14.86 1.34
CA ALA A 43 1.77 13.87 1.17
C ALA A 43 2.35 12.44 1.17
N PHE A 44 1.74 11.56 1.97
CA PHE A 44 2.06 10.15 2.06
C PHE A 44 0.91 9.30 1.57
N THR A 45 1.16 8.46 0.57
CA THR A 45 0.18 7.55 -0.04
C THR A 45 0.28 6.12 0.49
N SER A 46 1.19 5.83 1.43
CA SER A 46 1.34 4.50 2.00
C SER A 46 2.05 4.50 3.35
N PRO A 47 1.80 3.48 4.20
CA PRO A 47 2.58 3.27 5.43
C PRO A 47 4.07 3.05 5.20
N SER A 48 4.43 2.38 4.09
CA SER A 48 5.83 2.15 3.70
C SER A 48 6.53 3.45 3.31
N GLY A 49 5.81 4.35 2.62
CA GLY A 49 6.32 5.68 2.30
C GLY A 49 6.69 6.47 3.56
N VAL A 50 5.84 6.46 4.58
CA VAL A 50 6.14 7.10 5.86
C VAL A 50 7.40 6.50 6.48
N ARG A 51 7.46 5.19 6.64
CA ARG A 51 8.60 4.51 7.26
C ARG A 51 9.91 4.84 6.55
N ILE A 52 9.94 4.67 5.23
CA ILE A 52 11.16 4.88 4.43
C ILE A 52 11.56 6.36 4.41
N PHE A 53 10.60 7.27 4.32
CA PHE A 53 10.90 8.71 4.39
C PHE A 53 11.65 9.06 5.68
N PHE A 54 11.19 8.59 6.83
CA PHE A 54 11.85 8.88 8.11
C PHE A 54 13.19 8.15 8.27
N GLU A 55 13.33 6.94 7.75
CA GLU A 55 14.63 6.26 7.68
C GLU A 55 15.64 7.08 6.88
N LEU A 56 15.25 7.54 5.68
CA LEU A 56 16.10 8.33 4.80
C LEU A 56 16.38 9.75 5.36
N LEU A 57 15.41 10.34 6.05
CA LEU A 57 15.59 11.63 6.73
C LEU A 57 16.67 11.52 7.82
N MET A 58 16.64 10.45 8.61
CA MET A 58 17.64 10.17 9.64
C MET A 58 19.03 9.89 9.03
N GLU A 59 19.09 9.11 7.94
CA GLU A 59 20.33 8.87 7.19
C GLU A 59 20.96 10.18 6.67
N ALA A 60 20.12 11.15 6.30
CA ALA A 60 20.56 12.50 5.92
C ALA A 60 20.96 13.41 7.12
N GLY A 61 21.01 12.85 8.33
CA GLY A 61 21.38 13.58 9.55
C GLY A 61 20.32 14.56 10.06
N LYS A 62 19.07 14.39 9.61
CA LYS A 62 17.92 15.22 10.01
C LYS A 62 16.94 14.42 10.87
N ASP A 63 16.15 15.10 11.65
CA ASP A 63 15.09 14.49 12.45
C ASP A 63 13.73 15.19 12.21
N ILE A 64 12.73 14.78 12.96
CA ILE A 64 11.35 15.27 12.85
C ILE A 64 11.25 16.81 12.93
N ARG A 65 12.16 17.49 13.61
CA ARG A 65 12.19 18.96 13.73
C ARG A 65 12.43 19.64 12.38
N ALA A 66 13.03 18.91 11.41
CA ALA A 66 13.22 19.41 10.05
C ALA A 66 11.89 19.58 9.30
N LEU A 67 10.80 18.94 9.76
CA LEU A 67 9.48 19.13 9.19
C LEU A 67 8.82 20.45 9.63
N GLY A 68 9.24 21.00 10.77
CA GLY A 68 8.87 22.36 11.22
C GLY A 68 7.39 22.69 11.11
N GLN A 69 7.05 23.57 10.17
CA GLN A 69 5.69 24.07 9.91
C GLN A 69 5.02 23.33 8.72
N ILE A 70 5.64 22.28 8.20
CA ILE A 70 5.12 21.55 7.03
C ILE A 70 3.88 20.75 7.44
N LYS A 71 2.77 20.97 6.77
CA LYS A 71 1.54 20.20 6.95
C LYS A 71 1.68 18.81 6.32
N ILE A 72 1.05 17.82 6.92
CA ILE A 72 1.14 16.42 6.51
C ILE A 72 -0.21 15.93 6.01
N ALA A 73 -0.24 15.43 4.78
CA ALA A 73 -1.40 14.75 4.23
C ALA A 73 -1.17 13.23 4.20
N ALA A 74 -2.19 12.45 4.55
CA ALA A 74 -2.15 10.99 4.54
C ALA A 74 -3.37 10.41 3.84
N ILE A 75 -3.14 9.42 2.97
CA ILE A 75 -4.21 8.81 2.16
C ILE A 75 -5.25 8.06 3.00
N GLY A 76 -4.90 7.57 4.18
CA GLY A 76 -5.84 6.79 4.97
C GLY A 76 -5.27 6.28 6.30
N ARG A 77 -6.08 5.50 7.01
CA ARG A 77 -5.82 5.03 8.39
C ARG A 77 -4.51 4.27 8.59
N GLY A 78 -4.09 3.47 7.60
CA GLY A 78 -2.81 2.75 7.67
C GLY A 78 -1.62 3.72 7.69
N THR A 79 -1.66 4.74 6.85
CA THR A 79 -0.65 5.79 6.74
C THR A 79 -0.65 6.70 7.99
N GLU A 80 -1.83 7.07 8.48
CA GLU A 80 -1.99 7.76 9.77
C GLU A 80 -1.33 6.97 10.93
N LYS A 81 -1.60 5.66 10.99
CA LYS A 81 -1.00 4.81 12.02
C LYS A 81 0.53 4.74 11.92
N ALA A 82 1.08 4.80 10.71
CA ALA A 82 2.52 4.86 10.50
C ALA A 82 3.09 6.20 10.98
N LEU A 83 2.45 7.33 10.68
CA LEU A 83 2.83 8.67 11.19
C LEU A 83 2.81 8.74 12.72
N LYS A 84 1.80 8.17 13.37
CA LYS A 84 1.68 8.12 14.83
C LYS A 84 2.86 7.41 15.52
N LYS A 85 3.53 6.47 14.85
CA LYS A 85 4.78 5.86 15.38
C LYS A 85 5.94 6.86 15.47
N HIS A 86 5.88 7.93 14.69
CA HIS A 86 6.82 9.04 14.71
C HIS A 86 6.28 10.25 15.52
N ASN A 87 5.20 10.06 16.32
CA ASN A 87 4.52 11.09 17.09
C ASN A 87 3.96 12.24 16.22
N LEU A 88 3.58 11.93 14.98
CA LEU A 88 2.97 12.85 14.04
C LEU A 88 1.53 12.48 13.76
N TYR A 89 0.72 13.50 13.51
CA TYR A 89 -0.66 13.35 13.05
C TYR A 89 -0.80 14.00 11.68
N PRO A 90 -1.60 13.43 10.76
CA PRO A 90 -1.90 14.12 9.51
C PRO A 90 -2.80 15.33 9.78
N ASP A 91 -2.49 16.44 9.13
CA ASP A 91 -3.34 17.65 9.10
C ASP A 91 -4.52 17.45 8.16
N LEU A 92 -4.35 16.57 7.14
CA LEU A 92 -5.36 16.28 6.14
C LEU A 92 -5.43 14.78 5.83
N MET A 93 -6.65 14.26 5.81
CA MET A 93 -6.99 12.96 5.26
C MET A 93 -8.28 13.06 4.45
N PRO A 94 -8.43 12.33 3.33
CA PRO A 94 -9.69 12.29 2.59
C PRO A 94 -10.72 11.43 3.35
N GLU A 95 -11.99 11.57 2.96
CA GLU A 95 -13.07 10.71 3.49
C GLU A 95 -13.06 9.33 2.82
N VAL A 96 -12.79 9.31 1.52
CA VAL A 96 -12.54 8.08 0.75
C VAL A 96 -11.02 7.90 0.64
N PHE A 97 -10.52 6.74 1.05
CA PHE A 97 -9.07 6.48 1.17
C PHE A 97 -8.47 6.02 -0.15
N ASP A 98 -8.51 6.89 -1.15
CA ASP A 98 -7.90 6.70 -2.47
C ASP A 98 -7.09 7.92 -2.92
N GLY A 99 -6.36 7.77 -4.04
CA GLY A 99 -5.47 8.81 -4.53
C GLY A 99 -6.21 10.03 -5.04
N ALA A 100 -7.28 9.84 -5.79
CA ALA A 100 -8.07 10.93 -6.36
C ALA A 100 -8.67 11.80 -5.24
N SER A 101 -9.33 11.18 -4.25
CA SER A 101 -9.92 11.90 -3.11
C SER A 101 -8.89 12.65 -2.27
N LEU A 102 -7.67 12.08 -2.10
CA LEU A 102 -6.56 12.79 -1.44
C LEU A 102 -6.14 14.01 -2.24
N GLY A 103 -5.91 13.85 -3.55
CA GLY A 103 -5.49 14.92 -4.46
C GLY A 103 -6.53 16.05 -4.52
N GLU A 104 -7.81 15.71 -4.69
CA GLU A 104 -8.92 16.69 -4.69
C GLU A 104 -8.99 17.48 -3.38
N LYS A 105 -8.88 16.81 -2.25
CA LYS A 105 -8.95 17.47 -0.95
C LYS A 105 -7.75 18.39 -0.72
N MET A 106 -6.54 17.93 -1.06
CA MET A 106 -5.34 18.75 -1.00
C MET A 106 -5.44 19.97 -1.94
N ALA A 107 -5.92 19.78 -3.17
CA ALA A 107 -6.11 20.87 -4.12
C ALA A 107 -7.05 21.96 -3.59
N LYS A 108 -8.03 21.61 -2.76
CA LYS A 108 -8.94 22.59 -2.11
C LYS A 108 -8.32 23.31 -0.92
N GLU A 109 -7.47 22.62 -0.15
CA GLU A 109 -6.90 23.12 1.11
C GLU A 109 -5.55 23.84 0.93
N CYS A 110 -4.85 23.61 -0.18
CA CYS A 110 -3.56 24.24 -0.45
C CYS A 110 -3.73 25.69 -0.89
N GLU A 111 -2.96 26.59 -0.26
CA GLU A 111 -2.89 27.98 -0.67
C GLU A 111 -2.26 28.13 -2.06
N PRO A 112 -2.62 29.20 -2.81
CA PRO A 112 -1.98 29.49 -4.09
C PRO A 112 -0.44 29.57 -3.96
N GLY A 113 0.27 28.93 -4.86
CA GLY A 113 1.72 28.88 -4.85
C GLY A 113 2.32 27.85 -3.88
N ALA A 114 1.49 27.06 -3.20
CA ALA A 114 1.98 26.07 -2.25
C ALA A 114 2.88 25.02 -2.93
N LYS A 115 4.01 24.71 -2.30
CA LYS A 115 4.93 23.68 -2.71
C LYS A 115 4.67 22.39 -1.94
N ILE A 116 4.40 21.32 -2.65
CA ILE A 116 3.98 20.02 -2.13
C ILE A 116 5.05 18.98 -2.45
N LEU A 117 5.51 18.26 -1.45
CA LEU A 117 6.32 17.06 -1.62
C LEU A 117 5.42 15.84 -1.60
N LEU A 118 5.40 15.07 -2.69
CA LEU A 118 4.77 13.77 -2.76
C LEU A 118 5.83 12.68 -2.66
N ALA A 119 5.99 12.10 -1.46
CA ALA A 119 6.97 11.05 -1.18
C ALA A 119 6.33 9.66 -1.34
N ARG A 120 6.62 8.93 -2.43
CA ARG A 120 5.91 7.70 -2.79
C ARG A 120 6.78 6.61 -3.40
N ALA A 121 6.17 5.49 -3.77
CA ALA A 121 6.80 4.42 -4.56
C ALA A 121 7.18 4.94 -5.97
N ALA A 122 8.29 4.42 -6.52
CA ALA A 122 8.68 4.70 -7.90
C ALA A 122 7.61 4.22 -8.90
N ILE A 123 7.05 3.05 -8.65
CA ILE A 123 5.93 2.51 -9.42
C ILE A 123 4.68 2.56 -8.53
N GLY A 124 3.69 3.37 -8.89
CA GLY A 124 2.46 3.53 -8.11
C GLY A 124 1.40 4.32 -8.86
N ASN A 125 0.22 4.42 -8.25
CA ASN A 125 -0.90 5.19 -8.76
C ASN A 125 -0.54 6.69 -8.79
N LYS A 126 -0.88 7.37 -9.89
CA LYS A 126 -0.62 8.79 -10.11
C LYS A 126 -1.82 9.71 -9.84
N GLU A 127 -2.94 9.16 -9.42
CA GLU A 127 -4.19 9.92 -9.21
C GLU A 127 -4.00 11.17 -8.34
N VAL A 128 -3.17 11.10 -7.29
CA VAL A 128 -2.88 12.29 -6.45
C VAL A 128 -2.25 13.41 -7.27
N ILE A 129 -1.28 13.06 -8.12
CA ILE A 129 -0.57 14.03 -8.97
C ILE A 129 -1.54 14.61 -9.98
N GLU A 130 -2.30 13.76 -10.68
CA GLU A 130 -3.27 14.15 -11.70
C GLU A 130 -4.31 15.12 -11.15
N GLU A 131 -4.75 14.95 -9.90
CA GLU A 131 -5.67 15.88 -9.25
C GLU A 131 -5.00 17.21 -8.84
N LEU A 132 -3.78 17.16 -8.33
CA LEU A 132 -3.04 18.37 -7.95
C LEU A 132 -2.63 19.20 -9.18
N GLU A 133 -2.24 18.57 -10.28
CA GLU A 133 -1.83 19.22 -11.54
C GLU A 133 -2.99 19.95 -12.25
N LYS A 134 -4.26 19.69 -11.90
CA LYS A 134 -5.40 20.51 -12.35
C LYS A 134 -5.32 21.95 -11.86
N ARG A 135 -4.51 22.22 -10.84
CA ARG A 135 -4.21 23.53 -10.29
C ARG A 135 -2.82 23.98 -10.73
N GLU A 136 -2.78 24.84 -11.78
CA GLU A 136 -1.53 25.37 -12.37
C GLU A 136 -0.69 26.23 -11.40
N ASP A 137 -1.30 26.70 -10.31
CA ASP A 137 -0.65 27.52 -9.28
C ASP A 137 0.05 26.69 -8.18
N LEU A 138 -0.09 25.36 -8.16
CA LEU A 138 0.60 24.51 -7.22
C LEU A 138 1.94 24.00 -7.78
N ILE A 139 2.93 23.84 -6.90
CA ILE A 139 4.23 23.27 -7.26
C ILE A 139 4.33 21.89 -6.63
N VAL A 140 4.31 20.84 -7.44
CA VAL A 140 4.34 19.46 -6.96
C VAL A 140 5.68 18.81 -7.31
N ASP A 141 6.45 18.47 -6.28
CA ASP A 141 7.64 17.64 -6.41
C ASP A 141 7.26 16.16 -6.16
N ASP A 142 7.09 15.39 -7.25
CA ASP A 142 6.85 13.94 -7.19
C ASP A 142 8.17 13.20 -7.04
N VAL A 143 8.42 12.66 -5.85
CA VAL A 143 9.70 12.05 -5.51
C VAL A 143 9.52 10.57 -5.15
N ALA A 144 10.09 9.71 -5.99
CA ALA A 144 10.21 8.30 -5.67
C ALA A 144 11.22 8.12 -4.53
N ILE A 145 10.77 7.53 -3.42
CA ILE A 145 11.63 7.26 -2.27
C ILE A 145 11.85 5.77 -2.03
N TYR A 146 11.05 4.90 -2.65
CA TYR A 146 11.24 3.45 -2.55
C TYR A 146 10.75 2.73 -3.80
N ASP A 147 11.37 1.57 -4.03
CA ASP A 147 10.94 0.59 -4.99
C ASP A 147 10.18 -0.54 -4.30
N THR A 148 9.20 -1.06 -5.01
CA THR A 148 8.52 -2.30 -4.65
C THR A 148 9.13 -3.43 -5.45
N PHE A 149 9.58 -4.47 -4.80
CA PHE A 149 10.10 -5.67 -5.45
C PHE A 149 9.33 -6.91 -4.99
N TYR A 150 9.28 -7.91 -5.83
CA TYR A 150 8.67 -9.18 -5.48
C TYR A 150 9.77 -10.09 -4.92
N GLU A 151 9.58 -10.52 -3.67
CA GLU A 151 10.47 -11.51 -3.08
C GLU A 151 10.04 -12.90 -3.52
N ASN A 152 10.92 -13.57 -4.25
CA ASN A 152 10.79 -15.00 -4.49
C ASN A 152 11.56 -15.70 -3.36
N GLN A 153 10.86 -16.17 -2.33
CA GLN A 153 11.48 -16.94 -1.27
C GLN A 153 11.22 -18.41 -1.54
N ASP A 154 12.23 -19.14 -2.00
CA ASP A 154 12.22 -20.61 -2.17
C ASP A 154 12.01 -21.41 -0.86
N LEU A 155 11.61 -20.72 0.23
CA LEU A 155 11.50 -21.31 1.56
C LEU A 155 10.17 -22.05 1.79
N ILE A 156 9.14 -21.76 1.00
CA ILE A 156 7.81 -22.36 1.12
C ILE A 156 7.40 -22.82 -0.27
N ASP A 157 6.98 -24.09 -0.40
CA ASP A 157 6.45 -24.66 -1.65
C ASP A 157 4.96 -24.30 -1.81
N GLU A 158 4.66 -23.00 -1.95
CA GLU A 158 3.28 -22.51 -2.06
C GLU A 158 2.60 -23.07 -3.30
N LYS A 159 3.31 -23.08 -4.44
CA LYS A 159 2.81 -23.64 -5.70
C LYS A 159 2.41 -25.11 -5.53
N GLY A 160 3.31 -25.93 -5.01
CA GLY A 160 3.02 -27.33 -4.78
C GLY A 160 1.93 -27.55 -3.73
N GLN A 161 1.76 -26.67 -2.76
CA GLN A 161 0.66 -26.76 -1.80
C GLN A 161 -0.70 -26.44 -2.43
N PHE A 162 -0.79 -25.45 -3.32
CA PHE A 162 -1.99 -25.20 -4.13
C PHE A 162 -2.30 -26.37 -5.06
N GLU A 163 -1.29 -26.89 -5.77
CA GLU A 163 -1.45 -28.05 -6.69
C GLU A 163 -1.95 -29.30 -5.96
N ARG A 164 -1.52 -29.50 -4.72
CA ARG A 164 -1.97 -30.62 -3.86
C ARG A 164 -3.29 -30.35 -3.13
N GLY A 165 -3.95 -29.21 -3.41
CA GLY A 165 -5.22 -28.85 -2.77
C GLY A 165 -5.13 -28.60 -1.25
N LYS A 166 -3.95 -28.23 -0.74
CA LYS A 166 -3.73 -27.95 0.68
C LYS A 166 -4.05 -26.51 1.09
N ILE A 167 -4.27 -25.62 0.11
CA ILE A 167 -4.61 -24.24 0.34
C ILE A 167 -6.00 -23.96 -0.22
N ASP A 168 -6.93 -23.62 0.65
CA ASP A 168 -8.32 -23.36 0.29
C ASP A 168 -8.51 -21.96 -0.31
N CYS A 169 -7.73 -20.96 0.14
CA CYS A 169 -7.95 -19.57 -0.23
C CYS A 169 -6.66 -18.74 -0.13
N ALA A 170 -6.40 -17.91 -1.13
CA ALA A 170 -5.41 -16.84 -1.07
C ALA A 170 -6.07 -15.54 -0.60
N VAL A 171 -5.42 -14.79 0.30
CA VAL A 171 -5.96 -13.57 0.89
C VAL A 171 -5.12 -12.37 0.48
N PHE A 172 -5.74 -11.40 -0.20
CA PHE A 172 -5.05 -10.26 -0.79
C PHE A 172 -5.51 -8.93 -0.19
N THR A 173 -4.56 -8.13 0.26
CA THR A 173 -4.80 -6.81 0.85
C THR A 173 -4.55 -5.65 -0.10
N SER A 174 -4.10 -5.91 -1.33
CA SER A 174 -3.88 -4.91 -2.38
C SER A 174 -3.67 -5.58 -3.74
N ALA A 175 -3.82 -4.84 -4.84
CA ALA A 175 -3.49 -5.32 -6.18
C ALA A 175 -2.01 -5.75 -6.31
N SER A 176 -1.10 -5.07 -5.62
CA SER A 176 0.32 -5.43 -5.63
C SER A 176 0.59 -6.78 -4.95
N THR A 177 -0.18 -7.16 -3.91
CA THR A 177 -0.06 -8.50 -3.30
C THR A 177 -0.51 -9.60 -4.24
N VAL A 178 -1.50 -9.34 -5.10
CA VAL A 178 -1.88 -10.29 -6.17
C VAL A 178 -0.72 -10.49 -7.16
N LYS A 179 -0.12 -9.40 -7.64
CA LYS A 179 1.04 -9.45 -8.55
C LYS A 179 2.22 -10.19 -7.94
N GLY A 180 2.52 -9.92 -6.66
CA GLY A 180 3.58 -10.60 -5.94
C GLY A 180 3.32 -12.10 -5.78
N PHE A 181 2.08 -12.49 -5.48
CA PHE A 181 1.69 -13.89 -5.43
C PHE A 181 1.88 -14.59 -6.79
N VAL A 182 1.44 -13.96 -7.88
CA VAL A 182 1.61 -14.49 -9.23
C VAL A 182 3.09 -14.65 -9.59
N ALA A 183 3.92 -13.66 -9.27
CA ALA A 183 5.36 -13.73 -9.50
C ALA A 183 6.04 -14.86 -8.69
N ALA A 184 5.60 -15.09 -7.45
CA ALA A 184 6.13 -16.14 -6.58
C ALA A 184 5.62 -17.55 -6.95
N THR A 185 4.49 -17.67 -7.64
CA THR A 185 3.86 -18.94 -8.00
C THR A 185 3.77 -19.13 -9.51
N GLU A 186 4.79 -18.71 -10.26
CA GLU A 186 4.83 -18.80 -11.71
C GLU A 186 4.51 -20.21 -12.22
N GLY A 187 3.59 -20.30 -13.20
CA GLY A 187 3.12 -21.57 -13.77
C GLY A 187 2.04 -22.29 -12.95
N LEU A 188 1.47 -21.68 -11.90
CA LEU A 188 0.28 -22.17 -11.22
C LEU A 188 -0.96 -21.94 -12.10
N ASP A 189 -1.90 -22.90 -12.10
CA ASP A 189 -3.23 -22.71 -12.70
C ASP A 189 -4.11 -21.83 -11.80
N TYR A 190 -4.09 -20.53 -12.06
CA TYR A 190 -4.81 -19.54 -11.24
C TYR A 190 -6.33 -19.68 -11.29
N THR A 191 -6.90 -20.39 -12.27
CA THR A 191 -8.36 -20.67 -12.32
C THR A 191 -8.83 -21.54 -11.17
N LYS A 192 -7.90 -22.24 -10.51
CA LYS A 192 -8.16 -23.08 -9.33
C LYS A 192 -7.96 -22.30 -8.01
N VAL A 193 -7.38 -21.10 -8.08
CA VAL A 193 -7.15 -20.28 -6.89
C VAL A 193 -8.42 -19.50 -6.54
N PHE A 194 -8.84 -19.64 -5.28
CA PHE A 194 -9.88 -18.78 -4.71
C PHE A 194 -9.22 -17.59 -3.99
N ALA A 195 -9.56 -16.38 -4.37
CA ALA A 195 -8.96 -15.13 -3.87
C ALA A 195 -9.96 -14.34 -3.02
N ALA A 196 -9.69 -14.17 -1.74
CA ALA A 196 -10.40 -13.22 -0.88
C ALA A 196 -9.71 -11.85 -0.95
N CYS A 197 -10.40 -10.85 -1.46
CA CYS A 197 -9.85 -9.53 -1.77
C CYS A 197 -10.39 -8.46 -0.81
N ILE A 198 -9.52 -7.56 -0.34
CA ILE A 198 -9.91 -6.48 0.57
C ILE A 198 -10.83 -5.44 -0.07
N GLY A 199 -10.75 -5.26 -1.40
CA GLY A 199 -11.53 -4.27 -2.14
C GLY A 199 -11.56 -4.55 -3.64
N LYS A 200 -12.33 -3.73 -4.38
CA LYS A 200 -12.59 -3.90 -5.81
C LYS A 200 -11.32 -3.88 -6.67
N GLN A 201 -10.40 -2.95 -6.45
CA GLN A 201 -9.14 -2.87 -7.22
C GLN A 201 -8.30 -4.15 -7.08
N THR A 202 -8.29 -4.74 -5.88
CA THR A 202 -7.60 -6.01 -5.62
C THR A 202 -8.30 -7.18 -6.33
N GLN A 203 -9.63 -7.16 -6.36
CA GLN A 203 -10.44 -8.14 -7.07
C GLN A 203 -10.20 -8.08 -8.58
N GLU A 204 -10.23 -6.89 -9.16
CA GLU A 204 -10.00 -6.68 -10.59
C GLU A 204 -8.63 -7.23 -11.01
N GLU A 205 -7.60 -7.00 -10.19
CA GLU A 205 -6.28 -7.56 -10.45
C GLU A 205 -6.28 -9.10 -10.38
N ALA A 206 -6.93 -9.71 -9.39
CA ALA A 206 -7.04 -11.16 -9.28
C ALA A 206 -7.82 -11.80 -10.46
N LEU A 207 -8.88 -11.14 -10.91
CA LEU A 207 -9.67 -11.55 -12.07
C LEU A 207 -8.86 -11.56 -13.38
N ARG A 208 -7.88 -10.63 -13.54
CA ARG A 208 -6.99 -10.60 -14.73
C ARG A 208 -6.19 -11.89 -14.89
N TYR A 209 -5.90 -12.57 -13.79
CA TYR A 209 -5.21 -13.88 -13.80
C TYR A 209 -6.16 -15.08 -13.80
N GLY A 210 -7.48 -14.83 -13.90
CA GLY A 210 -8.49 -15.90 -13.96
C GLY A 210 -8.87 -16.49 -12.60
N MET A 211 -8.46 -15.89 -11.47
CA MET A 211 -8.80 -16.37 -10.14
C MET A 211 -10.30 -16.27 -9.86
N LYS A 212 -10.86 -17.20 -9.10
CA LYS A 212 -12.20 -17.05 -8.51
C LYS A 212 -12.10 -16.08 -7.34
N THR A 213 -13.02 -15.12 -7.22
CA THR A 213 -12.84 -14.03 -6.26
C THR A 213 -14.04 -13.78 -5.37
N ALA A 214 -13.77 -13.32 -4.14
CA ALA A 214 -14.76 -12.67 -3.27
C ALA A 214 -14.17 -11.38 -2.69
N VAL A 215 -15.01 -10.38 -2.41
CA VAL A 215 -14.60 -9.06 -1.91
C VAL A 215 -15.18 -8.82 -0.53
N ALA A 216 -14.37 -8.26 0.37
CA ALA A 216 -14.81 -7.80 1.67
C ALA A 216 -15.84 -6.67 1.54
N LYS A 217 -16.80 -6.58 2.48
CA LYS A 217 -17.83 -5.53 2.47
C LYS A 217 -17.24 -4.14 2.61
N GLU A 218 -16.18 -4.03 3.38
CA GLU A 218 -15.43 -2.80 3.63
C GLU A 218 -13.95 -3.07 3.39
N ALA A 219 -13.20 -2.06 2.94
CA ALA A 219 -11.77 -2.14 2.73
C ALA A 219 -11.00 -2.12 4.07
N SER A 220 -11.26 -3.12 4.92
CA SER A 220 -10.64 -3.27 6.23
C SER A 220 -10.16 -4.70 6.46
N ILE A 221 -9.13 -4.84 7.30
CA ILE A 221 -8.62 -6.18 7.68
C ILE A 221 -9.68 -7.01 8.40
N ASP A 222 -10.53 -6.37 9.19
CA ASP A 222 -11.58 -7.07 9.95
C ASP A 222 -12.65 -7.62 9.03
N SER A 223 -13.13 -6.82 8.08
CA SER A 223 -14.09 -7.26 7.07
C SER A 223 -13.52 -8.35 6.15
N LEU A 224 -12.22 -8.29 5.84
CA LEU A 224 -11.55 -9.34 5.07
C LEU A 224 -11.45 -10.65 5.85
N VAL A 225 -11.16 -10.61 7.16
CA VAL A 225 -11.15 -11.79 8.04
C VAL A 225 -12.55 -12.40 8.13
N GLU A 226 -13.59 -11.59 8.31
CA GLU A 226 -15.00 -12.06 8.34
C GLU A 226 -15.38 -12.75 7.01
N LEU A 227 -14.95 -12.20 5.87
CA LEU A 227 -15.16 -12.83 4.57
C LEU A 227 -14.54 -14.22 4.51
N VAL A 228 -13.27 -14.37 4.90
CA VAL A 228 -12.55 -15.66 4.87
C VAL A 228 -13.24 -16.70 5.77
N ILE A 229 -13.68 -16.29 6.98
CA ILE A 229 -14.41 -17.18 7.90
C ILE A 229 -15.71 -17.66 7.26
N LYS A 230 -16.45 -16.77 6.62
CA LYS A 230 -17.71 -17.10 5.94
C LYS A 230 -17.50 -18.08 4.77
N LEU A 231 -16.38 -17.93 4.05
CA LEU A 231 -16.03 -18.80 2.93
C LEU A 231 -15.64 -20.21 3.35
N LYS A 232 -15.14 -20.43 4.59
CA LYS A 232 -14.80 -21.76 5.12
C LYS A 232 -15.94 -22.76 4.95
N GLY A 233 -17.19 -22.35 5.19
CA GLY A 233 -18.38 -23.20 5.02
C GLY A 233 -18.76 -23.51 3.56
N GLN A 234 -18.23 -22.75 2.59
CA GLN A 234 -18.57 -22.88 1.17
C GLN A 234 -17.48 -23.64 0.39
N ILE A 235 -16.22 -23.53 0.79
CA ILE A 235 -15.07 -24.13 0.11
C ILE A 235 -14.91 -25.59 0.54
N SER A 236 -15.18 -25.93 1.80
CA SER A 236 -15.08 -27.33 2.33
C SER A 236 -16.17 -28.29 1.81
N GLY A 237 -17.12 -27.82 1.02
CA GLY A 237 -18.24 -28.62 0.48
C GLY A 237 -18.11 -28.98 -1.01
N SER A 238 -16.97 -28.73 -1.63
CA SER A 238 -16.78 -28.87 -3.10
C SER A 238 -15.72 -29.93 -3.49
N TYR A 239 -15.55 -30.97 -2.67
CA TYR A 239 -14.75 -32.16 -3.01
C TYR A 239 -15.61 -33.39 -3.10
#